data_7223493981cdbb7ca7b3de17afb523d4
#
_entry.id   7223493981cdbb7ca7b3de17afb523d4
#
_cell.length_a   1.000
_cell.length_b   1.000
_cell.length_c   1.000
_cell.angle_alpha   90.00
_cell.angle_beta   90.00
_cell.angle_gamma   90.00
#
_symmetry.space_group_name_H-M   'P 1'
#
loop_
_entity.id
_entity.type
_entity.pdbx_description
1 polymer ?
#
loop_
_entity_poly.entity_id
_entity_poly.type
_entity_poly.pdbx_seq_one_letter_code
_entity_poly.pdbx_strand_id
1 'polypeptide(L)'
;MTHYHSHDVLVIGSGAAGLTLALQLADSARIAVISKGELNAGSTYWAQGGIAAVLHDGDTVDAHVADTLAAGAQLCHEDSVRFTVKNSSDSIKWLLSQGVQFSRYEQSSDAFHLTREGGHSQRRIIHAADATGREVSETLTNRAKENPNIEIFTRHVAVDLIIAQHRCHGAYVLNRDSGHVELFHAKAIVLATGGANKAYLYTSNPDGASGDGIAMAWRAGCRVANMEFNQFHPTCLYHPKAKSFLITEAIRGEGGRLISATGERFMFRYDERGELAPRDVVARAIDHEMKRIGSDCVYLDISHKSPDFLLEHFPTIKARCLELGIDISREAIPVVPAAHYTCGGVMVDQYGQTDIPGLYAIGETSFTGLHGANRLASNSLLECFVYGTSAAADIRKRLAELPSPQIALPWDESQVTDSDEDVVISHNWDELRRFMWDYVGIVRTNKRLQRALNRAALLQQEIDEYYSNYKVSNDLLELRNLAMVAELIIRSALQRTESRGLHYTLDYPEQSETAEDTILIPDNFHRHRHT
;
A
#
# COMPACT_ATOMS: atom_id res chain seq x y z
N MET A 1 -34.78 -6.78 -2.39
CA MET A 1 -34.98 -5.32 -2.48
C MET A 1 -33.59 -4.68 -2.50
N THR A 2 -33.35 -3.80 -3.43
CA THR A 2 -32.06 -3.08 -3.48
C THR A 2 -31.97 -2.12 -2.31
N HIS A 3 -30.89 -2.21 -1.53
CA HIS A 3 -30.62 -1.30 -0.43
C HIS A 3 -29.91 -0.04 -0.94
N TYR A 4 -30.40 1.13 -0.53
CA TYR A 4 -29.86 2.43 -0.90
C TYR A 4 -29.33 3.15 0.34
N HIS A 5 -28.07 3.57 0.27
CA HIS A 5 -27.42 4.36 1.31
C HIS A 5 -27.08 5.76 0.78
N SER A 6 -27.37 6.78 1.56
CA SER A 6 -27.10 8.17 1.17
C SER A 6 -26.39 8.91 2.29
N HIS A 7 -25.18 9.37 1.99
CA HIS A 7 -24.31 10.10 2.89
C HIS A 7 -23.74 11.35 2.21
N ASP A 8 -23.12 12.24 2.96
CA ASP A 8 -22.42 13.37 2.37
C ASP A 8 -21.09 12.93 1.75
N VAL A 9 -20.39 11.98 2.42
CA VAL A 9 -19.11 11.44 1.99
C VAL A 9 -19.09 9.92 2.09
N LEU A 10 -18.60 9.25 1.06
CA LEU A 10 -18.34 7.82 1.03
C LEU A 10 -16.84 7.58 1.04
N VAL A 11 -16.32 6.90 2.07
CA VAL A 11 -14.93 6.50 2.20
C VAL A 11 -14.80 5.00 1.92
N ILE A 12 -14.03 4.64 0.90
CA ILE A 12 -13.77 3.26 0.52
C ILE A 12 -12.39 2.85 1.05
N GLY A 13 -12.39 2.17 2.20
CA GLY A 13 -11.20 1.74 2.93
C GLY A 13 -11.11 2.31 4.34
N SER A 14 -10.88 1.44 5.31
CA SER A 14 -10.84 1.72 6.75
C SER A 14 -9.42 1.77 7.33
N GLY A 15 -8.41 1.98 6.48
CA GLY A 15 -7.02 2.18 6.91
C GLY A 15 -6.75 3.58 7.49
N ALA A 16 -5.49 3.87 7.81
CA ALA A 16 -5.07 5.14 8.42
C ALA A 16 -5.58 6.36 7.65
N ALA A 17 -5.47 6.37 6.31
CA ALA A 17 -5.90 7.50 5.50
C ALA A 17 -7.42 7.71 5.55
N GLY A 18 -8.21 6.64 5.36
CA GLY A 18 -9.68 6.72 5.36
C GLY A 18 -10.25 7.12 6.71
N LEU A 19 -9.76 6.54 7.81
CA LEU A 19 -10.20 6.89 9.16
C LEU A 19 -9.78 8.31 9.56
N THR A 20 -8.59 8.77 9.14
CA THR A 20 -8.17 10.17 9.35
C THR A 20 -9.13 11.13 8.69
N LEU A 21 -9.44 10.93 7.40
CA LEU A 21 -10.37 11.78 6.67
C LEU A 21 -11.77 11.75 7.32
N ALA A 22 -12.28 10.56 7.66
CA ALA A 22 -13.60 10.42 8.26
C ALA A 22 -13.70 11.17 9.60
N LEU A 23 -12.72 10.99 10.50
CA LEU A 23 -12.69 11.68 11.80
C LEU A 23 -12.52 13.19 11.67
N GLN A 24 -11.73 13.66 10.71
CA GLN A 24 -11.56 15.08 10.42
C GLN A 24 -12.84 15.75 9.87
N LEU A 25 -13.72 15.00 9.21
CA LEU A 25 -14.96 15.52 8.61
C LEU A 25 -16.21 15.33 9.48
N ALA A 26 -16.14 14.50 10.50
CA ALA A 26 -17.31 14.04 11.25
C ALA A 26 -18.16 15.15 11.88
N ASP A 27 -17.55 16.32 12.19
CA ASP A 27 -18.28 17.48 12.72
C ASP A 27 -19.13 18.22 11.67
N SER A 28 -18.92 17.94 10.38
CA SER A 28 -19.51 18.71 9.28
C SER A 28 -20.25 17.87 8.23
N ALA A 29 -20.16 16.55 8.31
CA ALA A 29 -20.70 15.64 7.30
C ALA A 29 -21.17 14.32 7.91
N ARG A 30 -22.15 13.67 7.26
CA ARG A 30 -22.49 12.26 7.50
C ARG A 30 -21.64 11.39 6.56
N ILE A 31 -20.92 10.44 7.14
CA ILE A 31 -19.89 9.68 6.45
C ILE A 31 -20.20 8.20 6.50
N ALA A 32 -20.16 7.53 5.34
CA ALA A 32 -20.08 6.08 5.26
C ALA A 32 -18.61 5.66 5.09
N VAL A 33 -18.15 4.73 5.91
CA VAL A 33 -16.85 4.08 5.77
C VAL A 33 -17.09 2.61 5.45
N ILE A 34 -16.69 2.17 4.24
CA ILE A 34 -16.77 0.76 3.86
C ILE A 34 -15.42 0.07 4.01
N SER A 35 -15.45 -1.15 4.57
CA SER A 35 -14.32 -2.04 4.73
C SER A 35 -14.66 -3.42 4.19
N LYS A 36 -13.82 -3.95 3.29
CA LYS A 36 -14.08 -5.28 2.69
C LYS A 36 -13.90 -6.45 3.65
N GLY A 37 -13.19 -6.23 4.75
CA GLY A 37 -13.01 -7.17 5.86
C GLY A 37 -13.33 -6.50 7.18
N GLU A 38 -12.75 -7.05 8.25
CA GLU A 38 -12.74 -6.42 9.56
C GLU A 38 -11.86 -5.16 9.54
N LEU A 39 -12.12 -4.21 10.45
CA LEU A 39 -11.44 -2.92 10.46
C LEU A 39 -9.93 -3.00 10.70
N ASN A 40 -9.48 -4.05 11.36
CA ASN A 40 -8.06 -4.34 11.63
C ASN A 40 -7.41 -5.26 10.59
N ALA A 41 -8.08 -5.56 9.48
CA ALA A 41 -7.56 -6.44 8.45
C ALA A 41 -6.56 -5.76 7.48
N GLY A 42 -6.50 -4.43 7.47
CA GLY A 42 -5.69 -3.64 6.53
C GLY A 42 -4.20 -3.56 6.92
N SER A 43 -3.39 -3.10 5.95
CA SER A 43 -1.92 -2.97 6.11
C SER A 43 -1.51 -2.04 7.27
N THR A 44 -2.33 -1.04 7.62
CA THR A 44 -2.07 -0.14 8.75
C THR A 44 -1.87 -0.91 10.05
N TYR A 45 -2.75 -1.86 10.36
CA TYR A 45 -2.69 -2.64 11.60
C TYR A 45 -1.36 -3.41 11.75
N TRP A 46 -0.80 -3.87 10.65
CA TRP A 46 0.41 -4.68 10.61
C TRP A 46 1.71 -3.86 10.46
N ALA A 47 1.61 -2.53 10.37
CA ALA A 47 2.79 -1.68 10.26
C ALA A 47 3.62 -1.71 11.55
N GLN A 48 4.82 -2.29 11.48
CA GLN A 48 5.75 -2.42 12.61
C GLN A 48 6.59 -1.16 12.83
N GLY A 49 6.88 -0.42 11.74
CA GLY A 49 7.65 0.82 11.78
C GLY A 49 6.91 1.97 12.46
N GLY A 50 7.50 3.16 12.41
CA GLY A 50 6.91 4.36 12.98
C GLY A 50 6.39 5.34 11.93
N ILE A 51 6.29 6.59 12.35
CA ILE A 51 5.88 7.74 11.52
C ILE A 51 7.05 8.71 11.50
N ALA A 52 7.52 9.09 10.31
CA ALA A 52 8.58 10.10 10.17
C ALA A 52 8.00 11.49 10.42
N ALA A 53 8.53 12.23 11.39
CA ALA A 53 8.07 13.57 11.69
C ALA A 53 9.20 14.42 12.33
N VAL A 54 9.21 15.71 12.00
CA VAL A 54 10.16 16.68 12.60
C VAL A 54 9.60 17.13 13.95
N LEU A 55 10.16 16.60 15.05
CA LEU A 55 9.60 16.74 16.41
C LEU A 55 10.57 17.34 17.44
N HIS A 56 11.83 17.58 17.09
CA HIS A 56 12.83 18.13 18.02
C HIS A 56 13.75 19.13 17.32
N ASP A 57 14.38 20.01 18.09
CA ASP A 57 15.20 21.13 17.59
C ASP A 57 16.49 20.70 16.83
N GLY A 58 16.91 19.45 16.96
CA GLY A 58 18.06 18.90 16.23
C GLY A 58 17.73 18.41 14.82
N ASP A 59 16.46 18.43 14.41
CA ASP A 59 15.99 18.04 13.08
C ASP A 59 15.30 19.22 12.40
N THR A 60 15.28 19.21 11.07
CA THR A 60 14.65 20.27 10.26
C THR A 60 13.79 19.70 9.15
N VAL A 61 12.81 20.49 8.71
CA VAL A 61 12.00 20.17 7.53
C VAL A 61 12.90 19.96 6.30
N ASP A 62 13.92 20.79 6.12
CA ASP A 62 14.83 20.67 4.97
C ASP A 62 15.67 19.38 5.02
N ALA A 63 16.11 18.95 6.20
CA ALA A 63 16.82 17.68 6.33
C ALA A 63 15.91 16.47 5.97
N HIS A 64 14.66 16.47 6.43
CA HIS A 64 13.72 15.40 6.10
C HIS A 64 13.33 15.43 4.60
N VAL A 65 13.17 16.64 4.02
CA VAL A 65 12.96 16.81 2.57
C VAL A 65 14.14 16.25 1.79
N ALA A 66 15.38 16.60 2.16
CA ALA A 66 16.58 16.11 1.48
C ALA A 66 16.69 14.58 1.53
N ASP A 67 16.45 13.97 2.69
CA ASP A 67 16.45 12.51 2.85
C ASP A 67 15.38 11.84 1.95
N THR A 68 14.18 12.44 1.86
CA THR A 68 13.08 11.92 1.02
C THR A 68 13.41 12.01 -0.47
N LEU A 69 13.94 13.16 -0.93
CA LEU A 69 14.36 13.35 -2.32
C LEU A 69 15.48 12.39 -2.72
N ALA A 70 16.46 12.19 -1.82
CA ALA A 70 17.56 11.25 -2.03
C ALA A 70 17.05 9.81 -2.16
N ALA A 71 16.15 9.38 -1.26
CA ALA A 71 15.55 8.04 -1.32
C ALA A 71 14.75 7.83 -2.61
N GLY A 72 13.99 8.83 -3.06
CA GLY A 72 13.16 8.77 -4.26
C GLY A 72 13.92 8.87 -5.58
N ALA A 73 15.25 8.84 -5.56
CA ALA A 73 16.12 8.82 -6.74
C ALA A 73 15.81 9.93 -7.75
N GLN A 74 15.62 11.15 -7.26
CA GLN A 74 15.35 12.38 -8.03
C GLN A 74 13.99 12.40 -8.78
N LEU A 75 13.09 11.48 -8.50
CA LEU A 75 11.77 11.41 -9.14
C LEU A 75 10.64 11.93 -8.23
N CYS A 76 10.94 12.33 -6.99
CA CYS A 76 9.95 12.94 -6.12
C CYS A 76 9.53 14.32 -6.65
N HIS A 77 8.27 14.69 -6.43
CA HIS A 77 7.81 16.05 -6.60
C HIS A 77 8.16 16.86 -5.34
N GLU A 78 9.13 17.78 -5.43
CA GLU A 78 9.63 18.52 -4.26
C GLU A 78 8.51 19.26 -3.51
N ASP A 79 7.55 19.83 -4.21
CA ASP A 79 6.41 20.52 -3.59
C ASP A 79 5.56 19.57 -2.74
N SER A 80 5.31 18.33 -3.21
CA SER A 80 4.60 17.30 -2.48
C SER A 80 5.39 16.82 -1.26
N VAL A 81 6.71 16.67 -1.42
CA VAL A 81 7.61 16.30 -0.31
C VAL A 81 7.57 17.39 0.77
N ARG A 82 7.76 18.66 0.39
CA ARG A 82 7.71 19.80 1.33
C ARG A 82 6.35 19.94 2.00
N PHE A 83 5.28 19.76 1.24
CA PHE A 83 3.92 19.79 1.78
C PHE A 83 3.74 18.71 2.85
N THR A 84 4.13 17.48 2.55
CA THR A 84 3.99 16.34 3.47
C THR A 84 4.84 16.55 4.74
N VAL A 85 6.11 16.90 4.58
CA VAL A 85 7.05 17.05 5.69
C VAL A 85 6.68 18.24 6.60
N LYS A 86 6.27 19.38 6.04
CA LYS A 86 5.83 20.55 6.82
C LYS A 86 4.64 20.25 7.73
N ASN A 87 3.72 19.38 7.28
CA ASN A 87 2.54 19.01 8.04
C ASN A 87 2.76 17.81 9.00
N SER A 88 4.00 17.30 9.11
CA SER A 88 4.31 16.12 9.91
C SER A 88 4.05 16.32 11.40
N SER A 89 4.54 17.42 11.98
CA SER A 89 4.35 17.74 13.41
C SER A 89 2.87 17.89 13.78
N ASP A 90 2.07 18.54 12.93
CA ASP A 90 0.64 18.73 13.17
C ASP A 90 -0.14 17.43 13.06
N SER A 91 0.27 16.52 12.16
CA SER A 91 -0.29 15.17 12.08
C SER A 91 -0.05 14.38 13.38
N ILE A 92 1.15 14.46 13.97
CA ILE A 92 1.43 13.80 15.24
C ILE A 92 0.63 14.42 16.38
N LYS A 93 0.51 15.76 16.45
CA LYS A 93 -0.32 16.44 17.46
C LYS A 93 -1.78 16.00 17.36
N TRP A 94 -2.29 15.87 16.12
CA TRP A 94 -3.65 15.39 15.92
C TRP A 94 -3.81 13.94 16.40
N LEU A 95 -2.90 13.02 16.08
CA LEU A 95 -2.93 11.65 16.58
C LEU A 95 -2.93 11.58 18.10
N LEU A 96 -2.10 12.40 18.77
CA LEU A 96 -2.09 12.52 20.22
C LEU A 96 -3.44 13.01 20.75
N SER A 97 -4.09 13.97 20.07
CA SER A 97 -5.41 14.46 20.46
C SER A 97 -6.51 13.40 20.30
N GLN A 98 -6.32 12.44 19.37
CA GLN A 98 -7.21 11.28 19.24
C GLN A 98 -6.97 10.23 20.34
N GLY A 99 -5.84 10.28 21.03
CA GLY A 99 -5.50 9.38 22.13
C GLY A 99 -4.43 8.33 21.80
N VAL A 100 -3.78 8.42 20.62
CA VAL A 100 -2.68 7.51 20.25
C VAL A 100 -1.53 7.65 21.23
N GLN A 101 -1.03 6.53 21.75
CA GLN A 101 0.05 6.47 22.72
C GLN A 101 1.37 6.13 22.04
N PHE A 102 2.32 7.06 22.04
CA PHE A 102 3.67 6.83 21.52
C PHE A 102 4.67 6.57 22.64
N SER A 103 5.71 5.81 22.33
CA SER A 103 6.81 5.51 23.26
C SER A 103 7.54 6.77 23.69
N ARG A 104 7.87 6.85 25.00
CA ARG A 104 8.59 7.97 25.61
C ARG A 104 9.87 7.47 26.28
N TYR A 105 10.81 8.36 26.53
CA TYR A 105 11.98 8.02 27.33
C TYR A 105 11.57 7.77 28.78
N GLU A 106 12.13 6.72 29.41
CA GLU A 106 11.86 6.40 30.81
C GLU A 106 12.23 7.54 31.79
N GLN A 107 13.25 8.32 31.42
CA GLN A 107 13.80 9.43 32.26
C GLN A 107 13.08 10.76 32.04
N SER A 108 12.15 10.86 31.06
CA SER A 108 11.43 12.10 30.74
C SER A 108 10.05 11.78 30.22
N SER A 109 9.01 12.07 30.98
CA SER A 109 7.61 11.87 30.57
C SER A 109 7.19 12.74 29.39
N ASP A 110 7.96 13.78 29.06
CA ASP A 110 7.58 14.78 28.05
C ASP A 110 8.28 14.57 26.69
N ALA A 111 9.38 13.80 26.63
CA ALA A 111 10.14 13.56 25.41
C ALA A 111 9.77 12.21 24.77
N PHE A 112 9.42 12.23 23.48
CA PHE A 112 9.18 11.01 22.70
C PHE A 112 10.49 10.27 22.44
N HIS A 113 10.44 8.95 22.53
CA HIS A 113 11.53 8.11 22.07
C HIS A 113 11.49 8.07 20.54
N LEU A 114 12.52 8.61 19.88
CA LEU A 114 12.64 8.66 18.44
C LEU A 114 13.71 7.67 17.96
N THR A 115 13.40 6.90 16.92
CA THR A 115 14.35 6.00 16.26
C THR A 115 14.81 6.57 14.93
N ARG A 116 15.83 5.95 14.33
CA ARG A 116 16.33 6.24 12.99
C ARG A 116 16.25 4.98 12.14
N GLU A 117 15.61 5.09 10.99
CA GLU A 117 15.54 4.02 9.98
C GLU A 117 16.48 4.32 8.79
N GLY A 118 16.67 3.34 7.92
CA GLY A 118 17.53 3.47 6.74
C GLY A 118 17.09 4.62 5.83
N GLY A 119 18.06 5.40 5.33
CA GLY A 119 17.83 6.58 4.51
C GLY A 119 17.58 7.88 5.28
N HIS A 120 17.31 7.83 6.58
CA HIS A 120 17.16 9.03 7.40
C HIS A 120 18.49 9.53 7.98
N SER A 121 18.75 10.83 7.84
CA SER A 121 19.94 11.48 8.42
C SER A 121 19.78 11.73 9.94
N GLN A 122 18.53 11.85 10.42
CA GLN A 122 18.19 12.16 11.82
C GLN A 122 17.30 11.10 12.47
N ARG A 123 17.26 11.10 13.82
CA ARG A 123 16.30 10.30 14.60
C ARG A 123 14.96 11.04 14.60
N ARG A 124 14.05 10.68 13.71
CA ARG A 124 12.74 11.35 13.55
C ARG A 124 11.55 10.40 13.51
N ILE A 125 11.78 9.12 13.72
CA ILE A 125 10.71 8.13 13.64
C ILE A 125 10.07 7.99 15.01
N ILE A 126 8.86 8.52 15.16
CA ILE A 126 8.03 8.31 16.36
C ILE A 126 7.30 6.96 16.23
N HIS A 127 7.23 6.21 17.32
CA HIS A 127 6.71 4.85 17.31
C HIS A 127 6.00 4.47 18.61
N ALA A 128 5.19 3.40 18.57
CA ALA A 128 4.59 2.75 19.73
C ALA A 128 5.14 1.32 19.82
N ALA A 129 6.20 1.13 20.59
CA ALA A 129 6.99 -0.11 20.66
C ALA A 129 7.33 -0.65 19.25
N ASP A 130 7.01 -1.93 18.94
CA ASP A 130 7.16 -2.58 17.64
C ASP A 130 5.81 -2.78 16.91
N ALA A 131 4.78 -1.98 17.28
CA ALA A 131 3.40 -2.16 16.81
C ALA A 131 2.68 -0.81 16.59
N THR A 132 3.37 0.19 16.03
CA THR A 132 2.83 1.54 15.82
C THR A 132 1.53 1.53 15.04
N GLY A 133 1.45 0.72 13.99
CA GLY A 133 0.25 0.62 13.17
C GLY A 133 -0.95 0.05 13.92
N ARG A 134 -0.74 -0.89 14.84
CA ARG A 134 -1.81 -1.42 15.70
C ARG A 134 -2.36 -0.32 16.60
N GLU A 135 -1.50 0.38 17.32
CA GLU A 135 -1.90 1.47 18.23
C GLU A 135 -2.72 2.54 17.50
N VAL A 136 -2.24 2.99 16.34
CA VAL A 136 -2.95 3.94 15.49
C VAL A 136 -4.29 3.38 15.01
N SER A 137 -4.28 2.15 14.48
CA SER A 137 -5.49 1.53 13.91
C SER A 137 -6.58 1.33 14.96
N GLU A 138 -6.24 0.80 16.13
CA GLU A 138 -7.18 0.57 17.24
C GLU A 138 -7.75 1.88 17.76
N THR A 139 -6.90 2.89 17.98
CA THR A 139 -7.33 4.20 18.47
C THR A 139 -8.28 4.88 17.48
N LEU A 140 -7.90 5.00 16.19
CA LEU A 140 -8.76 5.67 15.20
C LEU A 140 -10.06 4.90 14.94
N THR A 141 -10.00 3.57 14.93
CA THR A 141 -11.19 2.70 14.80
C THR A 141 -12.17 2.92 15.95
N ASN A 142 -11.69 2.98 17.19
CA ASN A 142 -12.55 3.20 18.37
C ASN A 142 -13.17 4.59 18.30
N ARG A 143 -12.41 5.62 17.95
CA ARG A 143 -12.93 6.99 17.77
C ARG A 143 -14.01 7.06 16.67
N ALA A 144 -13.78 6.36 15.54
CA ALA A 144 -14.76 6.33 14.46
C ALA A 144 -16.06 5.63 14.88
N LYS A 145 -15.97 4.51 15.63
CA LYS A 145 -17.15 3.79 16.17
C LYS A 145 -17.96 4.61 17.18
N GLU A 146 -17.30 5.46 17.94
CA GLU A 146 -17.95 6.33 18.94
C GLU A 146 -18.64 7.56 18.31
N ASN A 147 -18.32 7.90 17.06
CA ASN A 147 -18.82 9.10 16.41
C ASN A 147 -20.15 8.84 15.68
N PRO A 148 -21.26 9.50 16.08
CA PRO A 148 -22.59 9.26 15.51
C PRO A 148 -22.72 9.68 14.03
N ASN A 149 -21.82 10.49 13.51
CA ASN A 149 -21.81 10.94 12.11
C ASN A 149 -20.99 10.03 11.19
N ILE A 150 -20.37 8.96 11.72
CA ILE A 150 -19.63 7.96 10.97
C ILE A 150 -20.36 6.62 11.04
N GLU A 151 -20.88 6.16 9.92
CA GLU A 151 -21.48 4.85 9.77
C GLU A 151 -20.47 3.89 9.14
N ILE A 152 -20.18 2.76 9.79
CA ILE A 152 -19.17 1.81 9.38
C ILE A 152 -19.82 0.54 8.85
N PHE A 153 -19.45 0.17 7.63
CA PHE A 153 -19.92 -1.02 6.93
C PHE A 153 -18.73 -1.99 6.75
N THR A 154 -18.61 -2.96 7.65
CA THR A 154 -17.63 -4.06 7.52
C THR A 154 -18.15 -5.13 6.56
N ARG A 155 -17.25 -5.93 5.96
CA ARG A 155 -17.58 -6.98 5.00
C ARG A 155 -18.35 -6.47 3.76
N HIS A 156 -18.04 -5.22 3.36
CA HIS A 156 -18.60 -4.55 2.20
C HIS A 156 -17.49 -4.24 1.18
N VAL A 157 -17.64 -4.72 -0.04
CA VAL A 157 -16.63 -4.63 -1.11
C VAL A 157 -17.14 -3.71 -2.22
N ALA A 158 -16.41 -2.64 -2.51
CA ALA A 158 -16.75 -1.79 -3.66
C ALA A 158 -16.55 -2.58 -4.97
N VAL A 159 -17.61 -2.66 -5.77
CA VAL A 159 -17.63 -3.35 -7.06
C VAL A 159 -17.10 -2.42 -8.14
N ASP A 160 -17.74 -1.25 -8.27
CA ASP A 160 -17.33 -0.19 -9.20
C ASP A 160 -17.90 1.17 -8.78
N LEU A 161 -17.31 2.24 -9.33
CA LEU A 161 -17.76 3.62 -9.12
C LEU A 161 -18.97 3.94 -10.01
N ILE A 162 -19.87 4.77 -9.50
CA ILE A 162 -21.01 5.29 -10.25
C ILE A 162 -20.60 6.61 -10.89
N ILE A 163 -20.32 6.57 -12.19
CA ILE A 163 -19.92 7.74 -12.99
C ILE A 163 -21.08 8.16 -13.89
N ALA A 164 -21.51 9.40 -13.76
CA ALA A 164 -22.50 10.02 -14.63
C ALA A 164 -22.14 11.48 -14.85
N GLN A 165 -22.39 12.02 -16.05
CA GLN A 165 -22.09 13.42 -16.41
C GLN A 165 -20.69 13.89 -15.99
N HIS A 166 -19.67 13.04 -16.23
CA HIS A 166 -18.27 13.28 -15.88
C HIS A 166 -17.99 13.51 -14.38
N ARG A 167 -18.82 12.97 -13.51
CA ARG A 167 -18.69 13.07 -12.06
C ARG A 167 -18.90 11.72 -11.41
N CYS A 168 -18.22 11.48 -10.28
CA CYS A 168 -18.50 10.37 -9.40
C CYS A 168 -19.65 10.71 -8.43
N HIS A 169 -20.63 9.82 -8.35
CA HIS A 169 -21.85 9.98 -7.56
C HIS A 169 -22.00 8.94 -6.45
N GLY A 170 -21.11 7.95 -6.40
CA GLY A 170 -21.16 6.85 -5.45
C GLY A 170 -20.44 5.60 -5.92
N ALA A 171 -20.85 4.48 -5.35
CA ALA A 171 -20.34 3.17 -5.72
C ALA A 171 -21.40 2.08 -5.59
N TYR A 172 -21.29 1.04 -6.43
CA TYR A 172 -21.91 -0.26 -6.21
C TYR A 172 -21.06 -1.03 -5.20
N VAL A 173 -21.69 -1.62 -4.20
CA VAL A 173 -20.99 -2.25 -3.08
C VAL A 173 -21.62 -3.61 -2.78
N LEU A 174 -20.82 -4.66 -2.87
CA LEU A 174 -21.23 -6.01 -2.49
C LEU A 174 -21.24 -6.14 -0.96
N ASN A 175 -22.38 -6.42 -0.39
CA ASN A 175 -22.50 -6.86 0.99
C ASN A 175 -22.23 -8.38 1.04
N ARG A 176 -21.10 -8.76 1.63
CA ARG A 176 -20.64 -10.15 1.68
C ARG A 176 -21.49 -11.07 2.56
N ASP A 177 -22.28 -10.51 3.46
CA ASP A 177 -23.14 -11.29 4.35
C ASP A 177 -24.46 -11.66 3.68
N SER A 178 -25.04 -10.72 2.91
CA SER A 178 -26.26 -10.96 2.16
C SER A 178 -26.03 -11.52 0.75
N GLY A 179 -24.82 -11.34 0.19
CA GLY A 179 -24.49 -11.66 -1.20
C GLY A 179 -25.10 -10.70 -2.23
N HIS A 180 -25.71 -9.59 -1.80
CA HIS A 180 -26.33 -8.63 -2.71
C HIS A 180 -25.49 -7.36 -2.89
N VAL A 181 -25.61 -6.76 -4.08
CA VAL A 181 -24.99 -5.47 -4.37
C VAL A 181 -25.95 -4.34 -3.95
N GLU A 182 -25.45 -3.45 -3.11
CA GLU A 182 -26.12 -2.27 -2.58
C GLU A 182 -25.58 -1.00 -3.26
N LEU A 183 -26.37 0.09 -3.21
CA LEU A 183 -25.97 1.37 -3.80
C LEU A 183 -25.62 2.37 -2.70
N PHE A 184 -24.42 2.90 -2.77
CA PHE A 184 -23.96 3.98 -1.90
C PHE A 184 -23.81 5.26 -2.72
N HIS A 185 -24.61 6.27 -2.40
CA HIS A 185 -24.57 7.59 -3.02
C HIS A 185 -23.95 8.60 -2.07
N ALA A 186 -23.08 9.46 -2.58
CA ALA A 186 -22.49 10.55 -1.82
C ALA A 186 -22.09 11.73 -2.72
N LYS A 187 -21.91 12.93 -2.13
CA LYS A 187 -21.43 14.12 -2.81
C LYS A 187 -19.94 14.04 -3.14
N ALA A 188 -19.16 13.38 -2.27
CA ALA A 188 -17.74 13.10 -2.45
C ALA A 188 -17.45 11.64 -2.13
N ILE A 189 -16.64 11.00 -2.97
CA ILE A 189 -16.18 9.62 -2.84
C ILE A 189 -14.67 9.62 -2.67
N VAL A 190 -14.17 8.89 -1.68
CA VAL A 190 -12.75 8.85 -1.32
C VAL A 190 -12.23 7.43 -1.39
N LEU A 191 -11.29 7.18 -2.28
CA LEU A 191 -10.56 5.92 -2.36
C LEU A 191 -9.39 5.94 -1.37
N ALA A 192 -9.45 5.06 -0.36
CA ALA A 192 -8.43 4.87 0.67
C ALA A 192 -8.10 3.37 0.83
N THR A 193 -8.04 2.65 -0.28
CA THR A 193 -8.03 1.19 -0.36
C THR A 193 -6.67 0.55 -0.18
N GLY A 194 -5.61 1.35 0.01
CA GLY A 194 -4.23 0.86 0.11
C GLY A 194 -3.65 0.47 -1.25
N GLY A 195 -2.54 -0.28 -1.23
CA GLY A 195 -1.77 -0.64 -2.41
C GLY A 195 -2.19 -1.96 -3.06
N ALA A 196 -1.31 -2.49 -3.92
CA ALA A 196 -1.59 -3.62 -4.81
C ALA A 196 -0.55 -4.76 -4.68
N ASN A 197 0.14 -4.86 -3.57
CA ASN A 197 1.27 -5.77 -3.43
C ASN A 197 0.88 -7.26 -3.46
N LYS A 198 -0.40 -7.58 -3.36
CA LYS A 198 -0.92 -8.94 -3.55
C LYS A 198 -0.76 -9.44 -4.98
N ALA A 199 -0.45 -8.58 -5.93
CA ALA A 199 -0.08 -8.97 -7.28
C ALA A 199 1.16 -9.89 -7.35
N TYR A 200 1.98 -9.92 -6.29
CA TYR A 200 3.18 -10.76 -6.23
C TYR A 200 2.99 -11.98 -5.33
N LEU A 201 3.71 -13.06 -5.65
CA LEU A 201 3.64 -14.32 -4.90
C LEU A 201 3.99 -14.13 -3.43
N TYR A 202 5.10 -13.42 -3.16
CA TYR A 202 5.51 -13.06 -1.80
C TYR A 202 5.22 -11.59 -1.55
N THR A 203 4.46 -11.32 -0.49
CA THR A 203 4.12 -9.97 -0.04
C THR A 203 4.08 -9.90 1.47
N SER A 204 4.46 -8.77 2.05
CA SER A 204 4.30 -8.48 3.47
C SER A 204 2.93 -7.89 3.82
N ASN A 205 2.09 -7.64 2.82
CA ASN A 205 0.76 -7.06 3.00
C ASN A 205 -0.30 -8.15 3.23
N PRO A 206 -1.39 -7.83 3.94
CA PRO A 206 -2.53 -8.74 4.11
C PRO A 206 -3.21 -9.06 2.78
N ASP A 207 -4.04 -10.09 2.78
CA ASP A 207 -4.71 -10.60 1.57
C ASP A 207 -5.55 -9.55 0.84
N GLY A 208 -6.05 -8.55 1.56
CA GLY A 208 -6.86 -7.48 1.01
C GLY A 208 -6.13 -6.40 0.17
N ALA A 209 -4.80 -6.46 0.02
CA ALA A 209 -4.02 -5.45 -0.74
C ALA A 209 -4.04 -5.74 -2.26
N SER A 210 -5.22 -5.74 -2.86
CA SER A 210 -5.50 -6.12 -4.26
C SER A 210 -5.64 -4.96 -5.24
N GLY A 211 -5.35 -3.71 -4.80
CA GLY A 211 -5.34 -2.53 -5.67
C GLY A 211 -6.72 -2.05 -6.12
N ASP A 212 -7.74 -2.32 -5.34
CA ASP A 212 -9.15 -2.08 -5.71
C ASP A 212 -9.42 -0.64 -6.14
N GLY A 213 -8.95 0.34 -5.38
CA GLY A 213 -9.15 1.76 -5.70
C GLY A 213 -8.41 2.18 -6.96
N ILE A 214 -7.21 1.66 -7.19
CA ILE A 214 -6.44 1.94 -8.42
C ILE A 214 -7.20 1.40 -9.64
N ALA A 215 -7.68 0.15 -9.57
CA ALA A 215 -8.42 -0.48 -10.64
C ALA A 215 -9.76 0.22 -10.92
N MET A 216 -10.52 0.57 -9.88
CA MET A 216 -11.79 1.30 -10.03
C MET A 216 -11.57 2.70 -10.60
N ALA A 217 -10.56 3.43 -10.15
CA ALA A 217 -10.21 4.75 -10.68
C ALA A 217 -9.79 4.67 -12.15
N TRP A 218 -8.99 3.67 -12.53
CA TRP A 218 -8.61 3.44 -13.91
C TRP A 218 -9.82 3.17 -14.82
N ARG A 219 -10.72 2.26 -14.42
CA ARG A 219 -11.96 1.97 -15.16
C ARG A 219 -12.86 3.21 -15.26
N ALA A 220 -12.86 4.05 -14.23
CA ALA A 220 -13.60 5.30 -14.22
C ALA A 220 -13.00 6.39 -15.14
N GLY A 221 -11.75 6.23 -15.59
CA GLY A 221 -11.08 7.17 -16.48
C GLY A 221 -10.01 8.04 -15.83
N CYS A 222 -9.57 7.76 -14.61
CA CYS A 222 -8.45 8.45 -13.97
C CYS A 222 -7.10 7.97 -14.51
N ARG A 223 -6.14 8.88 -14.64
CA ARG A 223 -4.74 8.56 -14.92
C ARG A 223 -4.11 7.90 -13.70
N VAL A 224 -3.13 7.03 -13.97
CA VAL A 224 -2.26 6.48 -12.95
C VAL A 224 -0.80 6.76 -13.31
N ALA A 225 0.06 6.86 -12.30
CA ALA A 225 1.47 7.11 -12.52
C ALA A 225 2.37 6.19 -11.70
N ASN A 226 3.57 5.93 -12.23
CA ASN A 226 4.69 5.25 -11.55
C ASN A 226 4.35 3.88 -10.98
N MET A 227 3.47 3.13 -11.64
CA MET A 227 3.01 1.82 -11.19
C MET A 227 4.13 0.76 -11.18
N GLU A 228 5.22 0.95 -11.89
CA GLU A 228 6.40 0.07 -11.92
C GLU A 228 7.22 0.08 -10.63
N PHE A 229 7.07 1.11 -9.77
CA PHE A 229 7.82 1.25 -8.52
C PHE A 229 7.11 0.55 -7.35
N ASN A 230 7.30 -0.76 -7.28
CA ASN A 230 6.87 -1.57 -6.14
C ASN A 230 8.07 -1.87 -5.26
N GLN A 231 8.04 -1.43 -4.00
CA GLN A 231 9.11 -1.67 -3.04
C GLN A 231 9.03 -3.09 -2.52
N PHE A 232 10.14 -3.84 -2.62
CA PHE A 232 10.29 -5.15 -2.01
C PHE A 232 11.05 -5.00 -0.69
N HIS A 233 10.46 -5.47 0.40
CA HIS A 233 11.18 -5.60 1.65
C HIS A 233 12.11 -6.82 1.57
N PRO A 234 13.40 -6.70 1.89
CA PRO A 234 14.38 -7.78 1.69
C PRO A 234 14.08 -9.05 2.48
N THR A 235 13.50 -8.93 3.67
CA THR A 235 13.40 -10.02 4.64
C THR A 235 11.96 -10.24 5.13
N CYS A 236 11.21 -11.05 4.39
CA CYS A 236 9.95 -11.63 4.83
C CYS A 236 10.18 -13.10 5.23
N LEU A 237 9.56 -13.57 6.29
CA LEU A 237 9.73 -14.95 6.75
C LEU A 237 9.25 -15.94 5.68
N TYR A 238 10.14 -16.80 5.21
CA TYR A 238 9.82 -17.87 4.28
C TYR A 238 9.38 -19.12 5.08
N HIS A 239 8.05 -19.29 5.20
CA HIS A 239 7.49 -20.45 5.89
C HIS A 239 6.05 -20.72 5.41
N PRO A 240 5.64 -21.99 5.14
CA PRO A 240 4.32 -22.32 4.57
C PRO A 240 3.12 -21.79 5.39
N LYS A 241 3.29 -21.64 6.71
CA LYS A 241 2.25 -21.19 7.64
C LYS A 241 2.41 -19.72 8.07
N ALA A 242 3.45 -19.03 7.62
CA ALA A 242 3.78 -17.67 8.09
C ALA A 242 3.34 -16.60 7.12
N LYS A 243 2.17 -16.70 6.52
CA LYS A 243 1.69 -15.71 5.55
C LYS A 243 2.14 -14.29 5.93
N SER A 244 2.91 -13.63 5.05
CA SER A 244 3.21 -12.20 5.09
C SER A 244 3.95 -11.68 6.34
N PHE A 245 4.62 -12.52 7.15
CA PHE A 245 5.28 -12.05 8.37
C PHE A 245 6.62 -11.37 8.07
N LEU A 246 6.69 -10.08 8.37
CA LEU A 246 7.88 -9.26 8.16
C LEU A 246 8.92 -9.51 9.25
N ILE A 247 10.18 -9.73 8.83
CA ILE A 247 11.34 -9.69 9.72
C ILE A 247 11.95 -8.30 9.59
N THR A 248 11.81 -7.49 10.64
CA THR A 248 12.19 -6.06 10.63
C THR A 248 13.62 -5.82 10.20
N GLU A 249 13.85 -4.68 9.56
CA GLU A 249 15.17 -4.20 9.19
C GLU A 249 16.11 -4.02 10.40
N ALA A 250 15.56 -3.74 11.58
CA ALA A 250 16.32 -3.58 12.81
C ALA A 250 17.20 -4.79 13.15
N ILE A 251 16.78 -6.02 12.77
CA ILE A 251 17.64 -7.22 12.95
C ILE A 251 18.95 -7.08 12.16
N ARG A 252 18.90 -6.54 10.93
CA ARG A 252 20.11 -6.27 10.15
C ARG A 252 20.92 -5.13 10.76
N GLY A 253 20.24 -4.10 11.27
CA GLY A 253 20.84 -2.99 12.03
C GLY A 253 21.61 -3.45 13.27
N GLU A 254 21.11 -4.46 13.98
CA GLU A 254 21.75 -5.06 15.15
C GLU A 254 22.79 -6.14 14.79
N GLY A 255 23.16 -6.26 13.52
CA GLY A 255 24.25 -7.11 13.06
C GLY A 255 23.80 -8.48 12.51
N GLY A 256 22.52 -8.65 12.19
CA GLY A 256 22.03 -9.83 11.47
C GLY A 256 22.72 -9.99 10.12
N ARG A 257 23.11 -11.21 9.77
CA ARG A 257 23.89 -11.56 8.61
C ARG A 257 23.08 -12.34 7.59
N LEU A 258 23.10 -11.94 6.34
CA LEU A 258 22.48 -12.69 5.25
C LEU A 258 23.43 -13.77 4.74
N ILE A 259 22.98 -15.01 4.85
CA ILE A 259 23.76 -16.19 4.44
C ILE A 259 22.96 -17.05 3.45
N SER A 260 23.68 -17.71 2.56
CA SER A 260 23.12 -18.72 1.64
C SER A 260 22.76 -20.01 2.39
N ALA A 261 22.12 -20.96 1.70
CA ALA A 261 21.87 -22.30 2.22
C ALA A 261 23.17 -23.07 2.59
N THR A 262 24.33 -22.66 2.05
CA THR A 262 25.63 -23.24 2.40
C THR A 262 26.32 -22.54 3.58
N GLY A 263 25.68 -21.55 4.19
CA GLY A 263 26.22 -20.76 5.30
C GLY A 263 27.17 -19.62 4.87
N GLU A 264 27.30 -19.35 3.58
CA GLU A 264 28.16 -18.29 3.06
C GLU A 264 27.47 -16.92 3.16
N ARG A 265 28.14 -15.93 3.81
CA ARG A 265 27.71 -14.54 3.84
C ARG A 265 27.99 -13.88 2.50
N PHE A 266 26.96 -13.38 1.80
CA PHE A 266 27.09 -12.97 0.41
C PHE A 266 26.99 -11.46 0.16
N MET A 267 26.45 -10.66 1.07
CA MET A 267 26.13 -9.24 0.79
C MET A 267 27.32 -8.39 0.35
N PHE A 268 28.51 -8.64 0.87
CA PHE A 268 29.73 -7.89 0.48
C PHE A 268 30.19 -8.12 -0.98
N ARG A 269 29.61 -9.09 -1.69
CA ARG A 269 29.81 -9.24 -3.14
C ARG A 269 29.04 -8.21 -3.96
N TYR A 270 28.02 -7.59 -3.37
CA TYR A 270 27.08 -6.68 -4.01
C TYR A 270 27.24 -5.23 -3.58
N ASP A 271 27.55 -5.00 -2.31
CA ASP A 271 27.68 -3.66 -1.74
C ASP A 271 28.64 -3.69 -0.54
N GLU A 272 29.55 -2.71 -0.45
CA GLU A 272 30.51 -2.59 0.64
C GLU A 272 29.87 -2.35 2.03
N ARG A 273 28.63 -1.82 2.06
CA ARG A 273 27.84 -1.62 3.29
C ARG A 273 27.24 -2.93 3.80
N GLY A 274 27.32 -4.02 3.03
CA GLY A 274 26.76 -5.32 3.38
C GLY A 274 25.27 -5.26 3.62
N GLU A 275 24.81 -5.84 4.72
CA GLU A 275 23.38 -5.92 5.09
C GLU A 275 22.74 -4.55 5.42
N LEU A 276 23.56 -3.50 5.58
CA LEU A 276 23.11 -2.12 5.83
C LEU A 276 22.96 -1.30 4.53
N ALA A 277 23.16 -1.91 3.37
CA ALA A 277 22.84 -1.30 2.09
C ALA A 277 21.33 -0.98 1.99
N PRO A 278 20.91 -0.04 1.12
CA PRO A 278 19.49 0.27 0.88
C PRO A 278 18.67 -0.97 0.53
N ARG A 279 17.38 -0.95 0.87
CA ARG A 279 16.46 -2.10 0.72
C ARG A 279 16.43 -2.68 -0.69
N ASP A 280 16.46 -1.83 -1.71
CA ASP A 280 16.45 -2.24 -3.11
C ASP A 280 17.75 -2.99 -3.49
N VAL A 281 18.91 -2.55 -2.99
CA VAL A 281 20.19 -3.24 -3.18
C VAL A 281 20.17 -4.60 -2.51
N VAL A 282 19.74 -4.67 -1.24
CA VAL A 282 19.66 -5.93 -0.50
C VAL A 282 18.67 -6.89 -1.15
N ALA A 283 17.51 -6.41 -1.57
CA ALA A 283 16.50 -7.25 -2.23
C ALA A 283 17.01 -7.81 -3.56
N ARG A 284 17.69 -6.99 -4.38
CA ARG A 284 18.34 -7.45 -5.62
C ARG A 284 19.42 -8.50 -5.37
N ALA A 285 20.24 -8.29 -4.33
CA ALA A 285 21.29 -9.26 -3.96
C ALA A 285 20.68 -10.61 -3.55
N ILE A 286 19.62 -10.61 -2.75
CA ILE A 286 18.91 -11.83 -2.34
C ILE A 286 18.29 -12.51 -3.56
N ASP A 287 17.56 -11.79 -4.41
CA ASP A 287 16.95 -12.34 -5.63
C ASP A 287 17.99 -12.98 -6.55
N HIS A 288 19.16 -12.32 -6.73
CA HIS A 288 20.26 -12.86 -7.52
C HIS A 288 20.83 -14.13 -6.89
N GLU A 289 21.08 -14.15 -5.57
CA GLU A 289 21.62 -15.32 -4.88
C GLU A 289 20.65 -16.51 -4.94
N MET A 290 19.36 -16.29 -4.70
CA MET A 290 18.32 -17.32 -4.81
C MET A 290 18.35 -17.98 -6.20
N LYS A 291 18.38 -17.16 -7.26
CA LYS A 291 18.45 -17.63 -8.65
C LYS A 291 19.77 -18.32 -8.99
N ARG A 292 20.90 -17.80 -8.47
CA ARG A 292 22.24 -18.37 -8.69
C ARG A 292 22.39 -19.77 -8.11
N ILE A 293 21.85 -20.00 -6.91
CA ILE A 293 21.97 -21.28 -6.20
C ILE A 293 20.76 -22.20 -6.37
N GLY A 294 19.67 -21.74 -7.02
CA GLY A 294 18.45 -22.50 -7.21
C GLY A 294 17.69 -22.75 -5.90
N SER A 295 17.72 -21.78 -4.97
CA SER A 295 17.03 -21.87 -3.67
C SER A 295 15.81 -20.98 -3.61
N ASP A 296 14.77 -21.40 -2.91
CA ASP A 296 13.54 -20.62 -2.70
C ASP A 296 13.67 -19.53 -1.62
N CYS A 297 14.76 -19.54 -0.83
CA CYS A 297 15.02 -18.57 0.22
C CYS A 297 16.52 -18.42 0.50
N VAL A 298 16.87 -17.37 1.25
CA VAL A 298 18.14 -17.20 1.95
C VAL A 298 17.88 -17.17 3.46
N TYR A 299 18.93 -17.03 4.26
CA TYR A 299 18.81 -17.08 5.71
C TYR A 299 19.36 -15.81 6.34
N LEU A 300 18.63 -15.30 7.36
CA LEU A 300 19.06 -14.17 8.18
C LEU A 300 19.50 -14.67 9.55
N ASP A 301 20.79 -14.63 9.83
CA ASP A 301 21.40 -15.14 11.05
C ASP A 301 21.66 -14.01 12.06
N ILE A 302 21.03 -14.10 13.24
CA ILE A 302 21.22 -13.23 14.40
C ILE A 302 21.59 -14.06 15.65
N SER A 303 21.84 -15.35 15.50
CA SER A 303 22.07 -16.30 16.62
C SER A 303 23.32 -16.02 17.44
N HIS A 304 24.21 -15.12 16.96
CA HIS A 304 25.36 -14.65 17.71
C HIS A 304 25.00 -13.67 18.87
N LYS A 305 23.75 -13.18 18.93
CA LYS A 305 23.25 -12.38 20.06
C LYS A 305 22.67 -13.27 21.15
N SER A 306 22.73 -12.81 22.40
CA SER A 306 22.20 -13.56 23.53
C SER A 306 20.67 -13.70 23.45
N PRO A 307 20.09 -14.79 24.01
CA PRO A 307 18.63 -14.95 24.08
C PRO A 307 17.91 -13.81 24.79
N ASP A 308 18.56 -13.18 25.81
CA ASP A 308 18.00 -12.04 26.55
C ASP A 308 17.96 -10.79 25.69
N PHE A 309 19.03 -10.52 24.93
CA PHE A 309 19.06 -9.43 23.96
C PHE A 309 17.93 -9.57 22.92
N LEU A 310 17.74 -10.79 22.37
CA LEU A 310 16.70 -11.06 21.40
C LEU A 310 15.29 -10.95 21.97
N LEU A 311 15.11 -11.26 23.25
CA LEU A 311 13.83 -11.11 23.94
C LEU A 311 13.51 -9.62 24.20
N GLU A 312 14.50 -8.84 24.58
CA GLU A 312 14.35 -7.42 24.87
C GLU A 312 14.08 -6.59 23.61
N HIS A 313 14.84 -6.85 22.52
CA HIS A 313 14.81 -6.00 21.32
C HIS A 313 13.82 -6.50 20.25
N PHE A 314 13.53 -7.80 20.19
CA PHE A 314 12.71 -8.44 19.17
C PHE A 314 11.69 -9.44 19.72
N PRO A 315 10.90 -9.07 20.75
CA PRO A 315 10.02 -10.01 21.45
C PRO A 315 8.97 -10.63 20.51
N THR A 316 8.34 -9.84 19.66
CA THR A 316 7.31 -10.29 18.71
C THR A 316 7.89 -11.23 17.65
N ILE A 317 9.06 -10.91 17.09
CA ILE A 317 9.72 -11.75 16.08
C ILE A 317 10.15 -13.07 16.71
N LYS A 318 10.77 -13.04 17.90
CA LYS A 318 11.20 -14.23 18.63
C LYS A 318 10.03 -15.17 18.93
N ALA A 319 8.93 -14.60 19.46
CA ALA A 319 7.72 -15.39 19.76
C ALA A 319 7.13 -16.00 18.49
N ARG A 320 6.98 -15.20 17.42
CA ARG A 320 6.39 -15.67 16.17
C ARG A 320 7.23 -16.74 15.46
N CYS A 321 8.55 -16.58 15.41
CA CYS A 321 9.44 -17.58 14.86
C CYS A 321 9.37 -18.88 15.67
N LEU A 322 9.36 -18.77 17.01
CA LEU A 322 9.28 -19.95 17.90
C LEU A 322 7.95 -20.72 17.74
N GLU A 323 6.81 -20.03 17.57
CA GLU A 323 5.51 -20.64 17.23
C GLU A 323 5.57 -21.48 15.95
N LEU A 324 6.43 -21.10 15.02
CA LEU A 324 6.64 -21.77 13.74
C LEU A 324 7.77 -22.82 13.78
N GLY A 325 8.36 -23.03 14.96
CA GLY A 325 9.42 -24.01 15.19
C GLY A 325 10.83 -23.50 14.91
N ILE A 326 11.02 -22.16 14.78
CA ILE A 326 12.32 -21.53 14.50
C ILE A 326 12.80 -20.80 15.75
N ASP A 327 13.88 -21.30 16.39
CA ASP A 327 14.54 -20.62 17.51
C ASP A 327 15.65 -19.70 17.00
N ILE A 328 15.35 -18.43 16.84
CA ILE A 328 16.29 -17.41 16.30
C ILE A 328 17.55 -17.19 17.17
N SER A 329 17.58 -17.72 18.39
CA SER A 329 18.79 -17.71 19.23
C SER A 329 19.77 -18.84 18.90
N ARG A 330 19.37 -19.81 18.05
CA ARG A 330 20.15 -21.01 17.73
C ARG A 330 20.31 -21.26 16.24
N GLU A 331 19.36 -20.76 15.44
CA GLU A 331 19.32 -21.00 14.01
C GLU A 331 18.95 -19.76 13.22
N ALA A 332 19.35 -19.72 11.95
CA ALA A 332 19.07 -18.62 11.07
C ALA A 332 17.61 -18.64 10.57
N ILE A 333 17.02 -17.47 10.38
CA ILE A 333 15.64 -17.28 9.94
C ILE A 333 15.59 -17.43 8.41
N PRO A 334 14.82 -18.36 7.83
CA PRO A 334 14.63 -18.39 6.38
C PRO A 334 13.83 -17.17 5.92
N VAL A 335 14.37 -16.42 4.95
CA VAL A 335 13.78 -15.17 4.46
C VAL A 335 13.77 -15.11 2.93
N VAL A 336 12.78 -14.39 2.41
CA VAL A 336 12.60 -14.09 0.98
C VAL A 336 12.23 -12.61 0.82
N PRO A 337 12.64 -11.93 -0.26
CA PRO A 337 12.12 -10.60 -0.56
C PRO A 337 10.61 -10.67 -0.78
N ALA A 338 9.87 -9.64 -0.34
CA ALA A 338 8.43 -9.59 -0.47
C ALA A 338 7.96 -8.20 -0.90
N ALA A 339 7.00 -8.13 -1.82
CA ALA A 339 6.36 -6.87 -2.19
C ALA A 339 5.74 -6.23 -0.95
N HIS A 340 6.04 -4.95 -0.73
CA HIS A 340 5.78 -4.28 0.53
C HIS A 340 5.00 -2.97 0.40
N TYR A 341 5.31 -2.15 -0.61
CA TYR A 341 4.67 -0.85 -0.82
C TYR A 341 4.60 -0.49 -2.30
N THR A 342 3.43 0.01 -2.74
CA THR A 342 3.20 0.54 -4.08
C THR A 342 3.46 2.04 -4.07
N CYS A 343 4.53 2.52 -4.75
CA CYS A 343 4.88 3.95 -4.78
C CYS A 343 4.04 4.74 -5.79
N GLY A 344 3.54 4.07 -6.83
CA GLY A 344 2.62 4.63 -7.82
C GLY A 344 1.17 4.55 -7.37
N GLY A 345 0.25 5.01 -8.21
CA GLY A 345 -1.18 4.98 -7.94
C GLY A 345 -1.99 5.97 -8.78
N VAL A 346 -3.19 6.28 -8.32
CA VAL A 346 -4.10 7.25 -8.94
C VAL A 346 -3.51 8.65 -8.81
N MET A 347 -3.37 9.37 -9.92
CA MET A 347 -2.86 10.75 -9.92
C MET A 347 -3.81 11.68 -9.17
N VAL A 348 -3.23 12.46 -8.26
CA VAL A 348 -3.98 13.41 -7.42
C VAL A 348 -3.22 14.73 -7.26
N ASP A 349 -3.97 15.78 -6.91
CA ASP A 349 -3.40 17.04 -6.43
C ASP A 349 -3.08 16.99 -4.92
N GLN A 350 -2.63 18.13 -4.37
CA GLN A 350 -2.32 18.24 -2.93
C GLN A 350 -3.54 18.07 -1.99
N TYR A 351 -4.75 18.05 -2.53
CA TYR A 351 -6.00 17.83 -1.81
C TYR A 351 -6.55 16.42 -2.00
N GLY A 352 -5.83 15.56 -2.70
CA GLY A 352 -6.28 14.21 -3.04
C GLY A 352 -7.35 14.16 -4.14
N GLN A 353 -7.63 15.27 -4.85
CA GLN A 353 -8.59 15.29 -5.96
C GLN A 353 -8.02 14.55 -7.16
N THR A 354 -8.82 13.70 -7.79
CA THR A 354 -8.48 12.97 -9.01
C THR A 354 -8.90 13.74 -10.27
N ASP A 355 -8.67 13.15 -11.44
CA ASP A 355 -9.17 13.69 -12.73
C ASP A 355 -10.71 13.77 -12.82
N ILE A 356 -11.43 13.06 -11.94
CA ILE A 356 -12.89 12.96 -11.96
C ILE A 356 -13.48 13.80 -10.82
N PRO A 357 -14.30 14.82 -11.11
CA PRO A 357 -14.97 15.60 -10.08
C PRO A 357 -15.76 14.73 -9.08
N GLY A 358 -15.64 15.04 -7.80
CA GLY A 358 -16.30 14.29 -6.72
C GLY A 358 -15.58 12.99 -6.33
N LEU A 359 -14.47 12.64 -6.99
CA LEU A 359 -13.64 11.50 -6.65
C LEU A 359 -12.28 11.96 -6.11
N TYR A 360 -11.92 11.42 -4.95
CA TYR A 360 -10.64 11.62 -4.28
C TYR A 360 -9.91 10.30 -4.12
N ALA A 361 -8.58 10.33 -4.03
CA ALA A 361 -7.76 9.19 -3.65
C ALA A 361 -6.68 9.65 -2.66
N ILE A 362 -6.47 8.89 -1.58
CA ILE A 362 -5.54 9.21 -0.50
C ILE A 362 -4.80 7.98 0.03
N GLY A 363 -3.64 8.19 0.63
CA GLY A 363 -2.76 7.12 1.10
C GLY A 363 -2.19 6.31 -0.04
N GLU A 364 -1.81 5.06 0.20
CA GLU A 364 -1.09 4.21 -0.77
C GLU A 364 -1.84 3.95 -2.10
N THR A 365 -3.14 4.23 -2.17
CA THR A 365 -3.92 4.18 -3.42
C THR A 365 -3.56 5.31 -4.38
N SER A 366 -3.08 6.43 -3.85
CA SER A 366 -2.82 7.66 -4.62
C SER A 366 -1.36 7.78 -5.04
N PHE A 367 -1.14 8.44 -6.18
CA PHE A 367 0.16 8.95 -6.57
C PHE A 367 0.21 10.45 -6.27
N THR A 368 0.93 10.80 -5.21
CA THR A 368 1.11 12.19 -4.74
C THR A 368 2.41 12.83 -5.24
N GLY A 369 3.34 12.02 -5.77
CA GLY A 369 4.71 12.43 -6.08
C GLY A 369 5.66 12.42 -4.89
N LEU A 370 5.20 12.04 -3.68
CA LEU A 370 6.02 12.00 -2.46
C LEU A 370 7.17 11.00 -2.56
N HIS A 371 6.91 9.81 -3.10
CA HIS A 371 7.83 8.67 -2.99
C HIS A 371 8.83 8.54 -4.13
N GLY A 372 8.59 9.20 -5.26
CA GLY A 372 9.43 9.08 -6.44
C GLY A 372 9.64 7.62 -6.85
N ALA A 373 10.89 7.27 -7.18
CA ALA A 373 11.24 5.92 -7.61
C ALA A 373 11.49 4.92 -6.46
N ASN A 374 11.48 5.38 -5.19
CA ASN A 374 11.64 4.53 -4.01
C ASN A 374 11.19 5.27 -2.74
N ARG A 375 10.35 4.64 -1.94
CA ARG A 375 9.80 5.21 -0.72
C ARG A 375 10.84 5.23 0.41
N LEU A 376 11.02 6.40 1.04
CA LEU A 376 11.71 6.49 2.31
C LEU A 376 10.87 5.84 3.42
N ALA A 377 11.49 5.03 4.25
CA ALA A 377 10.81 4.34 5.35
C ALA A 377 10.03 5.31 6.26
N SER A 378 8.90 4.88 6.81
CA SER A 378 8.03 5.66 7.71
C SER A 378 7.38 6.93 7.15
N ASN A 379 7.58 7.26 5.85
CA ASN A 379 6.84 8.33 5.17
C ASN A 379 5.41 7.89 4.76
N SER A 380 5.13 6.59 4.64
CA SER A 380 3.82 6.11 4.17
C SER A 380 2.66 6.40 5.13
N LEU A 381 2.87 6.19 6.44
CA LEU A 381 1.85 6.56 7.43
C LEU A 381 1.70 8.08 7.52
N LEU A 382 2.81 8.83 7.44
CA LEU A 382 2.74 10.29 7.40
C LEU A 382 1.89 10.79 6.22
N GLU A 383 2.08 10.23 5.02
CA GLU A 383 1.26 10.54 3.84
C GLU A 383 -0.23 10.31 4.11
N CYS A 384 -0.58 9.18 4.75
CA CYS A 384 -1.97 8.87 5.09
C CYS A 384 -2.62 9.98 5.95
N PHE A 385 -1.91 10.49 6.94
CA PHE A 385 -2.44 11.53 7.84
C PHE A 385 -2.50 12.89 7.18
N VAL A 386 -1.44 13.26 6.45
CA VAL A 386 -1.35 14.58 5.80
C VAL A 386 -2.39 14.70 4.70
N TYR A 387 -2.45 13.74 3.78
CA TYR A 387 -3.42 13.80 2.67
C TYR A 387 -4.85 13.49 3.14
N GLY A 388 -5.04 12.65 4.16
CA GLY A 388 -6.35 12.48 4.80
C GLY A 388 -6.90 13.79 5.38
N THR A 389 -6.04 14.55 6.08
CA THR A 389 -6.39 15.87 6.64
C THR A 389 -6.62 16.91 5.54
N SER A 390 -5.75 16.95 4.51
CA SER A 390 -5.86 17.89 3.40
C SER A 390 -7.14 17.69 2.59
N ALA A 391 -7.45 16.44 2.24
CA ALA A 391 -8.68 16.09 1.53
C ALA A 391 -9.93 16.41 2.36
N ALA A 392 -9.90 16.14 3.67
CA ALA A 392 -10.98 16.52 4.56
C ALA A 392 -11.23 18.04 4.58
N ALA A 393 -10.18 18.83 4.62
CA ALA A 393 -10.29 20.30 4.59
C ALA A 393 -10.89 20.82 3.26
N ASP A 394 -10.47 20.25 2.11
CA ASP A 394 -11.04 20.62 0.80
C ASP A 394 -12.53 20.21 0.71
N ILE A 395 -12.86 18.97 1.07
CA ILE A 395 -14.25 18.48 1.05
C ILE A 395 -15.13 19.34 1.96
N ARG A 396 -14.69 19.65 3.18
CA ARG A 396 -15.43 20.51 4.12
C ARG A 396 -15.75 21.87 3.51
N LYS A 397 -14.76 22.50 2.90
CA LYS A 397 -14.91 23.81 2.27
C LYS A 397 -15.93 23.79 1.13
N ARG A 398 -15.96 22.71 0.36
CA ARG A 398 -16.77 22.58 -0.85
C ARG A 398 -18.12 21.90 -0.64
N LEU A 399 -18.33 21.26 0.49
CA LEU A 399 -19.46 20.34 0.73
C LEU A 399 -20.85 20.95 0.44
N ALA A 400 -21.02 22.23 0.78
CA ALA A 400 -22.27 22.95 0.53
C ALA A 400 -22.51 23.24 -0.97
N GLU A 401 -21.44 23.35 -1.75
CA GLU A 401 -21.48 23.67 -3.19
C GLU A 401 -21.49 22.40 -4.06
N LEU A 402 -21.12 21.24 -3.49
CA LEU A 402 -21.13 19.99 -4.22
C LEU A 402 -22.58 19.59 -4.57
N PRO A 403 -22.85 19.26 -5.83
CA PRO A 403 -24.19 18.85 -6.26
C PRO A 403 -24.63 17.56 -5.57
N SER A 404 -25.92 17.42 -5.36
CA SER A 404 -26.51 16.15 -4.89
C SER A 404 -26.19 15.03 -5.88
N PRO A 405 -25.88 13.81 -5.39
CA PRO A 405 -25.59 12.70 -6.26
C PRO A 405 -26.79 12.32 -7.13
N GLN A 406 -26.55 11.90 -8.35
CA GLN A 406 -27.58 11.31 -9.19
C GLN A 406 -27.87 9.88 -8.71
N ILE A 407 -29.14 9.53 -8.67
CA ILE A 407 -29.57 8.17 -8.30
C ILE A 407 -29.27 7.25 -9.48
N ALA A 408 -28.42 6.25 -9.27
CA ALA A 408 -28.11 5.23 -10.23
C ALA A 408 -29.20 4.15 -10.30
N LEU A 409 -29.22 3.42 -11.41
CA LEU A 409 -30.06 2.22 -11.51
C LEU A 409 -29.55 1.14 -10.55
N PRO A 410 -30.46 0.29 -10.04
CA PRO A 410 -30.06 -0.88 -9.27
C PRO A 410 -29.06 -1.75 -10.03
N TRP A 411 -28.21 -2.47 -9.29
CA TRP A 411 -27.37 -3.50 -9.87
C TRP A 411 -28.24 -4.59 -10.52
N ASP A 412 -27.97 -4.92 -11.77
CA ASP A 412 -28.73 -5.90 -12.53
C ASP A 412 -28.05 -7.26 -12.54
N GLU A 413 -28.64 -8.23 -11.86
CA GLU A 413 -28.18 -9.62 -11.79
C GLU A 413 -29.07 -10.55 -12.66
N SER A 414 -29.95 -9.99 -13.49
CA SER A 414 -30.92 -10.79 -14.25
C SER A 414 -30.30 -11.72 -15.30
N GLN A 415 -29.06 -11.45 -15.71
CA GLN A 415 -28.35 -12.18 -16.75
C GLN A 415 -27.26 -13.13 -16.22
N VAL A 416 -27.07 -13.18 -14.90
CA VAL A 416 -25.99 -13.96 -14.26
C VAL A 416 -26.55 -15.10 -13.40
N THR A 417 -25.74 -16.14 -13.21
CA THR A 417 -26.07 -17.31 -12.39
C THR A 417 -25.09 -17.44 -11.21
N ASP A 418 -25.42 -18.32 -10.27
CA ASP A 418 -24.45 -18.69 -9.22
C ASP A 418 -23.30 -19.49 -9.85
N SER A 419 -22.07 -19.24 -9.39
CA SER A 419 -20.90 -19.98 -9.85
C SER A 419 -20.91 -21.39 -9.28
N ASP A 420 -20.53 -22.35 -10.10
CA ASP A 420 -20.29 -23.74 -9.75
C ASP A 420 -18.80 -24.15 -9.83
N GLU A 421 -17.92 -23.20 -10.24
CA GLU A 421 -16.49 -23.44 -10.47
C GLU A 421 -15.57 -22.42 -9.75
N ASP A 422 -15.64 -22.29 -8.43
CA ASP A 422 -14.74 -21.39 -7.67
C ASP A 422 -13.26 -21.76 -7.79
N VAL A 423 -12.96 -22.97 -8.26
CA VAL A 423 -11.59 -23.43 -8.54
C VAL A 423 -10.90 -22.58 -9.61
N VAL A 424 -11.65 -22.06 -10.58
CA VAL A 424 -11.11 -21.20 -11.65
C VAL A 424 -10.55 -19.90 -11.06
N ILE A 425 -11.26 -19.27 -10.13
CA ILE A 425 -10.82 -18.04 -9.47
C ILE A 425 -9.52 -18.28 -8.70
N SER A 426 -9.46 -19.37 -7.93
CA SER A 426 -8.27 -19.74 -7.14
C SER A 426 -7.06 -20.03 -8.04
N HIS A 427 -7.27 -20.71 -9.17
CA HIS A 427 -6.22 -21.01 -10.14
C HIS A 427 -5.66 -19.75 -10.79
N ASN A 428 -6.54 -18.88 -11.29
CA ASN A 428 -6.16 -17.64 -11.96
C ASN A 428 -5.45 -16.67 -10.98
N TRP A 429 -5.86 -16.67 -9.72
CA TRP A 429 -5.19 -15.94 -8.65
C TRP A 429 -3.74 -16.41 -8.44
N ASP A 430 -3.51 -17.70 -8.35
CA ASP A 430 -2.18 -18.26 -8.19
C ASP A 430 -1.30 -18.07 -9.44
N GLU A 431 -1.86 -18.25 -10.64
CA GLU A 431 -1.15 -18.02 -11.90
C GLU A 431 -0.67 -16.58 -12.02
N LEU A 432 -1.57 -15.60 -11.78
CA LEU A 432 -1.24 -14.17 -11.83
C LEU A 432 -0.05 -13.85 -10.92
N ARG A 433 -0.12 -14.25 -9.66
CA ARG A 433 0.90 -13.94 -8.67
C ARG A 433 2.26 -14.59 -9.00
N ARG A 434 2.25 -15.80 -9.59
CA ARG A 434 3.46 -16.50 -10.02
C ARG A 434 4.13 -15.80 -11.18
N PHE A 435 3.40 -15.48 -12.27
CA PHE A 435 4.05 -14.82 -13.39
C PHE A 435 4.48 -13.38 -13.06
N MET A 436 3.75 -12.68 -12.20
CA MET A 436 4.19 -11.36 -11.70
C MET A 436 5.49 -11.46 -10.92
N TRP A 437 5.63 -12.47 -10.06
CA TRP A 437 6.87 -12.74 -9.34
C TRP A 437 8.03 -13.08 -10.27
N ASP A 438 7.81 -14.00 -11.22
CA ASP A 438 8.85 -14.55 -12.08
C ASP A 438 9.31 -13.57 -13.16
N TYR A 439 8.40 -12.76 -13.71
CA TYR A 439 8.64 -11.93 -14.88
C TYR A 439 8.65 -10.42 -14.60
N VAL A 440 7.95 -9.95 -13.58
CA VAL A 440 7.74 -8.52 -13.27
C VAL A 440 8.34 -8.13 -11.92
N GLY A 441 9.03 -9.05 -11.26
CA GLY A 441 9.60 -8.87 -9.93
C GLY A 441 10.75 -7.86 -9.86
N ILE A 442 11.78 -8.20 -9.06
CA ILE A 442 12.87 -7.27 -8.69
C ILE A 442 13.81 -6.97 -9.88
N VAL A 443 14.14 -7.98 -10.70
CA VAL A 443 15.01 -7.83 -11.88
C VAL A 443 14.23 -8.13 -13.14
N ARG A 444 14.08 -7.15 -14.00
CA ARG A 444 13.21 -7.15 -15.18
C ARG A 444 13.98 -7.24 -16.49
N THR A 445 13.30 -7.67 -17.55
CA THR A 445 13.72 -7.53 -18.95
C THR A 445 12.50 -7.30 -19.81
N ASN A 446 12.64 -6.58 -20.93
CA ASN A 446 11.54 -6.34 -21.88
C ASN A 446 10.91 -7.65 -22.35
N LYS A 447 11.73 -8.67 -22.59
CA LYS A 447 11.26 -10.00 -23.01
C LYS A 447 10.35 -10.67 -21.96
N ARG A 448 10.70 -10.56 -20.67
CA ARG A 448 9.88 -11.09 -19.57
C ARG A 448 8.62 -10.28 -19.38
N LEU A 449 8.73 -8.94 -19.39
CA LEU A 449 7.60 -8.03 -19.27
C LEU A 449 6.57 -8.24 -20.38
N GLN A 450 7.02 -8.42 -21.65
CA GLN A 450 6.11 -8.70 -22.76
C GLN A 450 5.39 -10.06 -22.61
N ARG A 451 6.09 -11.08 -22.09
CA ARG A 451 5.44 -12.37 -21.77
C ARG A 451 4.37 -12.23 -20.68
N ALA A 452 4.68 -11.44 -19.64
CA ALA A 452 3.72 -11.17 -18.57
C ALA A 452 2.51 -10.41 -19.11
N LEU A 453 2.72 -9.39 -19.96
CA LEU A 453 1.61 -8.64 -20.59
C LEU A 453 0.68 -9.54 -21.39
N ASN A 454 1.23 -10.45 -22.19
CA ASN A 454 0.43 -11.38 -22.98
C ASN A 454 -0.40 -12.32 -22.08
N ARG A 455 0.18 -12.79 -20.95
CA ARG A 455 -0.55 -13.63 -19.98
C ARG A 455 -1.63 -12.84 -19.23
N ALA A 456 -1.32 -11.61 -18.82
CA ALA A 456 -2.29 -10.73 -18.17
C ALA A 456 -3.52 -10.48 -19.07
N ALA A 457 -3.29 -10.26 -20.38
CA ALA A 457 -4.38 -10.07 -21.34
C ALA A 457 -5.28 -11.30 -21.48
N LEU A 458 -4.70 -12.53 -21.51
CA LEU A 458 -5.48 -13.76 -21.55
C LEU A 458 -6.30 -13.95 -20.27
N LEU A 459 -5.69 -13.73 -19.11
CA LEU A 459 -6.36 -13.81 -17.80
C LEU A 459 -7.50 -12.80 -17.68
N GLN A 460 -7.29 -11.57 -18.15
CA GLN A 460 -8.35 -10.56 -18.15
C GLN A 460 -9.54 -10.98 -19.01
N GLN A 461 -9.29 -11.56 -20.19
CA GLN A 461 -10.37 -12.06 -21.05
C GLN A 461 -11.19 -13.15 -20.34
N GLU A 462 -10.54 -14.12 -19.69
CA GLU A 462 -11.22 -15.17 -18.92
C GLU A 462 -12.00 -14.60 -17.73
N ILE A 463 -11.41 -13.62 -17.02
CA ILE A 463 -12.06 -12.94 -15.89
C ILE A 463 -13.29 -12.15 -16.36
N ASP A 464 -13.20 -11.43 -17.47
CA ASP A 464 -14.31 -10.65 -18.03
C ASP A 464 -15.46 -11.56 -18.50
N GLU A 465 -15.13 -12.72 -19.10
CA GLU A 465 -16.11 -13.73 -19.46
C GLU A 465 -16.81 -14.29 -18.21
N TYR A 466 -16.03 -14.63 -17.18
CA TYR A 466 -16.56 -15.14 -15.92
C TYR A 466 -17.43 -14.07 -15.20
N TYR A 467 -16.95 -12.83 -15.15
CA TYR A 467 -17.67 -11.71 -14.55
C TYR A 467 -19.00 -11.40 -15.23
N SER A 468 -19.09 -11.65 -16.54
CA SER A 468 -20.31 -11.41 -17.33
C SER A 468 -21.37 -12.51 -17.14
N ASN A 469 -20.97 -13.71 -16.73
CA ASN A 469 -21.84 -14.88 -16.64
C ASN A 469 -22.27 -15.23 -15.20
N TYR A 470 -21.47 -14.82 -14.21
CA TYR A 470 -21.68 -15.22 -12.81
C TYR A 470 -21.88 -14.04 -11.88
N LYS A 471 -22.58 -14.28 -10.78
CA LYS A 471 -22.74 -13.28 -9.70
C LYS A 471 -21.38 -12.86 -9.14
N VAL A 472 -21.25 -11.59 -8.81
CA VAL A 472 -20.05 -11.07 -8.21
C VAL A 472 -19.79 -11.67 -6.82
N SER A 473 -18.55 -12.08 -6.59
CA SER A 473 -18.04 -12.51 -5.29
C SER A 473 -16.84 -11.67 -4.88
N ASN A 474 -16.49 -11.68 -3.59
CA ASN A 474 -15.29 -10.97 -3.12
C ASN A 474 -14.04 -11.38 -3.91
N ASP A 475 -13.86 -12.69 -4.08
CA ASP A 475 -12.63 -13.23 -4.66
C ASP A 475 -12.54 -12.94 -6.17
N LEU A 476 -13.69 -12.94 -6.88
CA LEU A 476 -13.78 -12.51 -8.27
C LEU A 476 -13.45 -11.01 -8.42
N LEU A 477 -13.99 -10.15 -7.55
CA LEU A 477 -13.73 -8.71 -7.59
C LEU A 477 -12.25 -8.40 -7.30
N GLU A 478 -11.67 -9.05 -6.30
CA GLU A 478 -10.24 -8.91 -6.01
C GLU A 478 -9.36 -9.40 -7.17
N LEU A 479 -9.68 -10.54 -7.78
CA LEU A 479 -8.95 -11.07 -8.94
C LEU A 479 -9.04 -10.12 -10.14
N ARG A 480 -10.25 -9.61 -10.47
CA ARG A 480 -10.48 -8.64 -11.54
C ARG A 480 -9.65 -7.36 -11.34
N ASN A 481 -9.65 -6.82 -10.12
CA ASN A 481 -8.89 -5.63 -9.80
C ASN A 481 -7.39 -5.90 -9.85
N LEU A 482 -6.95 -7.03 -9.33
CA LEU A 482 -5.55 -7.40 -9.30
C LEU A 482 -4.97 -7.63 -10.71
N ALA A 483 -5.74 -8.26 -11.61
CA ALA A 483 -5.35 -8.46 -13.01
C ALA A 483 -5.19 -7.12 -13.73
N MET A 484 -6.11 -6.17 -13.51
CA MET A 484 -6.01 -4.80 -14.03
C MET A 484 -4.75 -4.10 -13.53
N VAL A 485 -4.49 -4.12 -12.22
CA VAL A 485 -3.31 -3.46 -11.64
C VAL A 485 -2.01 -4.13 -12.09
N ALA A 486 -1.99 -5.46 -12.24
CA ALA A 486 -0.85 -6.18 -12.80
C ALA A 486 -0.52 -5.69 -14.22
N GLU A 487 -1.53 -5.52 -15.09
CA GLU A 487 -1.33 -4.92 -16.42
C GLU A 487 -0.74 -3.51 -16.32
N LEU A 488 -1.28 -2.64 -15.44
CA LEU A 488 -0.77 -1.29 -15.25
C LEU A 488 0.70 -1.27 -14.81
N ILE A 489 1.09 -2.17 -13.89
CA ILE A 489 2.48 -2.34 -13.46
C ILE A 489 3.37 -2.76 -14.65
N ILE A 490 2.93 -3.73 -15.44
CA ILE A 490 3.70 -4.23 -16.59
C ILE A 490 3.87 -3.15 -17.66
N ARG A 491 2.78 -2.45 -17.99
CA ARG A 491 2.78 -1.36 -18.99
C ARG A 491 3.70 -0.22 -18.57
N SER A 492 3.63 0.20 -17.31
CA SER A 492 4.52 1.21 -16.76
C SER A 492 5.99 0.76 -16.81
N ALA A 493 6.27 -0.51 -16.44
CA ALA A 493 7.62 -1.07 -16.50
C ALA A 493 8.17 -1.17 -17.93
N LEU A 494 7.35 -1.46 -18.93
CA LEU A 494 7.73 -1.49 -20.34
C LEU A 494 7.99 -0.08 -20.91
N GLN A 495 7.27 0.93 -20.42
CA GLN A 495 7.41 2.30 -20.88
C GLN A 495 8.71 2.95 -20.36
N ARG A 496 9.22 2.51 -19.18
CA ARG A 496 10.44 3.07 -18.59
C ARG A 496 11.68 2.43 -19.17
N THR A 497 12.48 3.22 -19.90
CA THR A 497 13.71 2.79 -20.59
C THR A 497 14.98 3.22 -19.84
N GLU A 498 14.98 3.01 -18.52
CA GLU A 498 16.11 3.28 -17.61
C GLU A 498 16.04 2.33 -16.40
N SER A 499 17.08 2.26 -15.58
CA SER A 499 17.05 1.69 -14.24
C SER A 499 17.13 2.81 -13.21
N ARG A 500 16.07 2.96 -12.38
CA ARG A 500 15.96 4.01 -11.34
C ARG A 500 15.25 3.47 -10.11
N GLY A 501 15.85 3.64 -8.93
CA GLY A 501 15.25 3.21 -7.68
C GLY A 501 14.81 1.74 -7.70
N LEU A 502 13.52 1.51 -7.51
CA LEU A 502 12.92 0.17 -7.46
C LEU A 502 12.73 -0.50 -8.82
N HIS A 503 12.80 0.26 -9.92
CA HIS A 503 12.73 -0.30 -11.26
C HIS A 503 14.14 -0.58 -11.77
N TYR A 504 14.52 -1.87 -11.82
CA TYR A 504 15.78 -2.35 -12.36
C TYR A 504 15.55 -3.27 -13.55
N THR A 505 16.13 -2.93 -14.69
CA THR A 505 16.02 -3.72 -15.94
C THR A 505 17.39 -3.97 -16.56
N LEU A 506 17.61 -5.21 -17.00
CA LEU A 506 18.87 -5.60 -17.65
C LEU A 506 19.00 -5.02 -19.07
N ASP A 507 17.89 -4.63 -19.70
CA ASP A 507 17.92 -4.04 -21.05
C ASP A 507 18.34 -2.57 -21.03
N TYR A 508 18.11 -1.86 -19.91
CA TYR A 508 18.49 -0.45 -19.71
C TYR A 508 19.06 -0.27 -18.30
N PRO A 509 20.33 -0.73 -18.05
CA PRO A 509 20.91 -0.73 -16.71
C PRO A 509 21.25 0.68 -16.20
N GLU A 510 21.43 1.64 -17.11
CA GLU A 510 21.82 3.00 -16.78
C GLU A 510 20.61 3.84 -16.38
N GLN A 511 20.84 4.85 -15.54
CA GLN A 511 19.85 5.85 -15.16
C GLN A 511 19.86 6.99 -16.18
N SER A 512 18.67 7.44 -16.60
CA SER A 512 18.53 8.63 -17.46
C SER A 512 18.96 9.91 -16.72
N GLU A 513 19.48 10.89 -17.46
CA GLU A 513 19.82 12.22 -16.91
C GLU A 513 18.55 12.96 -16.43
N THR A 514 17.44 12.78 -17.14
CA THR A 514 16.13 13.35 -16.77
C THR A 514 15.28 12.32 -16.05
N ALA A 515 14.70 12.75 -14.93
CA ALA A 515 13.73 11.94 -14.17
C ALA A 515 12.31 12.38 -14.54
N GLU A 516 11.55 11.49 -15.16
CA GLU A 516 10.18 11.75 -15.59
C GLU A 516 9.24 10.66 -15.06
N ASP A 517 8.01 11.05 -14.69
CA ASP A 517 6.99 10.10 -14.28
C ASP A 517 6.51 9.25 -15.45
N THR A 518 6.28 7.98 -15.19
CA THR A 518 5.57 7.10 -16.13
C THR A 518 4.07 7.28 -15.93
N ILE A 519 3.41 7.97 -16.85
CA ILE A 519 1.96 8.22 -16.76
C ILE A 519 1.23 7.32 -17.75
N LEU A 520 0.28 6.55 -17.26
CA LEU A 520 -0.67 5.81 -18.08
C LEU A 520 -2.01 6.56 -18.13
N ILE A 521 -2.56 6.64 -19.34
CA ILE A 521 -3.81 7.33 -19.63
C ILE A 521 -4.81 6.30 -20.13
N PRO A 522 -5.99 6.13 -19.49
CA PRO A 522 -6.99 5.19 -19.96
C PRO A 522 -7.69 5.69 -21.24
N ASP A 523 -8.14 4.76 -22.08
CA ASP A 523 -8.76 5.09 -23.37
C ASP A 523 -10.02 5.97 -23.24
N ASN A 524 -10.73 5.86 -22.13
CA ASN A 524 -11.92 6.68 -21.84
C ASN A 524 -11.61 8.05 -21.23
N PHE A 525 -10.34 8.39 -20.96
CA PHE A 525 -9.96 9.66 -20.39
C PHE A 525 -10.43 10.87 -21.22
N HIS A 526 -10.33 10.78 -22.55
CA HIS A 526 -10.74 11.85 -23.46
C HIS A 526 -12.26 11.95 -23.65
N ARG A 527 -13.02 10.89 -23.42
CA ARG A 527 -14.49 10.94 -23.49
C ARG A 527 -15.10 11.84 -22.44
N HIS A 528 -14.39 12.09 -21.35
CA HIS A 528 -14.83 12.93 -20.24
C HIS A 528 -14.53 14.44 -20.41
N ARG A 529 -13.75 14.85 -21.46
CA ARG A 529 -13.40 16.27 -21.72
C ARG A 529 -14.21 16.92 -22.85
N HIS A 530 -14.94 16.18 -23.67
CA HIS A 530 -15.57 16.67 -24.90
C HIS A 530 -17.09 16.56 -24.91
N THR A 531 -17.74 16.21 -23.84
CA THR A 531 -19.19 16.23 -23.66
C THR A 531 -19.54 17.12 -22.45
#